data_d4bd210c25832a6bcb2bb758be4b2c9e
#
_entry.id   d4bd210c25832a6bcb2bb758be4b2c9e
#
_cell.length_a   1.000
_cell.length_b   1.000
_cell.length_c   1.000
_cell.angle_alpha   90.00
_cell.angle_beta   90.00
_cell.angle_gamma   90.00
#
_symmetry.space_group_name_H-M   'P 1'
#
loop_
_entity.id
_entity.type
_entity.pdbx_description
1 polymer ?
#
loop_
_entity_poly.entity_id
_entity_poly.type
_entity_poly.pdbx_seq_one_letter_code
_entity_poly.pdbx_strand_id
1 'polypeptide(L)'
;MNNHIQILSMNVRGLFSNTKKRSDVFNWVKAKKISIVCFQETHSTKDVAVKWEDEWGSKCFFSHGDSKSAGVSVMFRNGFDFKVNDSILDQNGRYIILDLTVYEQRLTLVCFYGYNTDKPELLIPAFYFVVTGM
;
A
#
# COMPACT_ATOMS: atom_id res chain seq x y z
N MET A 1 -14.40 22.45 -7.76
CA MET A 1 -14.39 21.08 -7.26
C MET A 1 -12.97 20.58 -7.10
N ASN A 2 -12.71 19.92 -6.03
CA ASN A 2 -11.35 19.60 -5.64
C ASN A 2 -11.04 18.13 -5.94
N ASN A 3 -10.26 17.88 -6.99
CA ASN A 3 -9.91 16.53 -7.41
C ASN A 3 -8.52 16.13 -6.89
N HIS A 4 -8.32 16.38 -5.61
CA HIS A 4 -7.06 16.01 -4.99
C HIS A 4 -7.02 14.56 -4.61
N ILE A 5 -5.90 13.92 -4.92
CA ILE A 5 -5.58 12.58 -4.44
C ILE A 5 -4.47 12.73 -3.43
N GLN A 6 -4.71 12.26 -2.22
CA GLN A 6 -3.69 12.24 -1.19
C GLN A 6 -3.14 10.84 -1.07
N ILE A 7 -1.84 10.71 -1.25
CA ILE A 7 -1.16 9.42 -1.20
C ILE A 7 -0.10 9.49 -0.10
N LEU A 8 -0.16 8.51 0.80
CA LEU A 8 0.79 8.41 1.90
C LEU A 8 1.62 7.15 1.70
N SER A 9 2.92 7.27 1.92
CA SER A 9 3.82 6.12 1.97
C SER A 9 4.39 6.02 3.38
N MET A 10 4.35 4.82 3.95
CA MET A 10 4.78 4.63 5.33
C MET A 10 5.42 3.27 5.50
N ASN A 11 6.66 3.25 6.00
CA ASN A 11 7.29 2.01 6.44
C ASN A 11 6.80 1.72 7.86
N VAL A 12 6.06 0.63 8.03
CA VAL A 12 5.41 0.35 9.31
C VAL A 12 6.19 -0.63 10.19
N ARG A 13 7.26 -1.21 9.64
CA ARG A 13 8.15 -2.09 10.41
C ARG A 13 7.42 -3.20 11.14
N GLY A 14 6.52 -3.86 10.40
CA GLY A 14 5.79 -5.01 10.90
C GLY A 14 4.49 -4.67 11.59
N LEU A 15 3.41 -5.23 11.07
CA LEU A 15 2.08 -5.11 11.66
C LEU A 15 1.52 -6.48 12.05
N PHE A 16 2.25 -7.57 11.74
CA PHE A 16 1.72 -8.91 11.88
C PHE A 16 1.54 -9.31 13.35
N SER A 17 2.57 -9.11 14.15
CA SER A 17 2.61 -9.65 15.51
C SER A 17 2.05 -8.70 16.56
N ASN A 18 1.57 -7.52 16.17
CA ASN A 18 1.14 -6.52 17.14
C ASN A 18 -0.20 -5.92 16.69
N THR A 19 -1.28 -6.52 17.21
CA THR A 19 -2.64 -6.11 16.86
C THR A 19 -2.94 -4.67 17.25
N LYS A 20 -2.44 -4.25 18.42
CA LYS A 20 -2.67 -2.87 18.87
C LYS A 20 -1.98 -1.87 17.95
N LYS A 21 -0.73 -2.15 17.59
CA LYS A 21 0.00 -1.29 16.66
C LYS A 21 -0.72 -1.19 15.33
N ARG A 22 -1.17 -2.31 14.78
CA ARG A 22 -1.89 -2.32 13.51
C ARG A 22 -3.17 -1.49 13.60
N SER A 23 -3.94 -1.68 14.65
CA SER A 23 -5.16 -0.92 14.87
C SER A 23 -4.87 0.58 14.97
N ASP A 24 -3.85 0.95 15.73
CA ASP A 24 -3.47 2.35 15.91
C ASP A 24 -3.04 2.97 14.59
N VAL A 25 -2.24 2.27 13.79
CA VAL A 25 -1.79 2.77 12.48
C VAL A 25 -2.97 2.94 11.55
N PHE A 26 -3.82 1.94 11.44
CA PHE A 26 -4.99 2.02 10.56
C PHE A 26 -5.90 3.17 10.96
N ASN A 27 -6.17 3.32 12.25
CA ASN A 27 -7.05 4.39 12.73
C ASN A 27 -6.45 5.76 12.51
N TRP A 28 -5.14 5.89 12.68
CA TRP A 28 -4.46 7.16 12.44
C TRP A 28 -4.58 7.58 10.97
N VAL A 29 -4.33 6.63 10.05
CA VAL A 29 -4.43 6.93 8.61
C VAL A 29 -5.86 7.28 8.23
N LYS A 30 -6.84 6.53 8.75
CA LYS A 30 -8.25 6.80 8.47
C LYS A 30 -8.64 8.21 8.93
N ALA A 31 -8.16 8.62 10.10
CA ALA A 31 -8.48 9.93 10.64
C ALA A 31 -7.93 11.06 9.76
N LYS A 32 -6.85 10.82 9.04
CA LYS A 32 -6.25 11.79 8.12
C LYS A 32 -6.98 11.86 6.78
N LYS A 33 -7.90 10.95 6.53
CA LYS A 33 -8.69 10.89 5.27
C LYS A 33 -7.80 10.81 4.04
N ILE A 34 -6.72 10.04 4.14
CA ILE A 34 -5.81 9.80 3.02
C ILE A 34 -6.52 8.94 1.99
N SER A 35 -6.40 9.32 0.71
CA SER A 35 -7.08 8.59 -0.37
C SER A 35 -6.50 7.21 -0.59
N ILE A 36 -5.17 7.12 -0.65
CA ILE A 36 -4.44 5.89 -0.91
C ILE A 36 -3.25 5.84 0.04
N VAL A 37 -3.07 4.71 0.72
CA VAL A 37 -1.89 4.53 1.56
C VAL A 37 -1.11 3.31 1.10
N CYS A 38 0.21 3.49 1.02
CA CYS A 38 1.15 2.42 0.70
C CYS A 38 1.94 2.11 1.96
N PHE A 39 1.77 0.91 2.49
CA PHE A 39 2.54 0.46 3.64
C PHE A 39 3.66 -0.46 3.18
N GLN A 40 4.87 -0.24 3.68
CA GLN A 40 6.01 -1.12 3.45
C GLN A 40 6.38 -1.83 4.75
N GLU A 41 6.99 -3.00 4.61
CA GLU A 41 7.36 -3.87 5.74
C GLU A 41 6.15 -4.23 6.59
N THR A 42 5.07 -4.64 5.94
CA THR A 42 3.85 -4.99 6.65
C THR A 42 3.99 -6.31 7.39
N HIS A 43 4.84 -7.21 6.90
CA HIS A 43 4.98 -8.59 7.38
C HIS A 43 3.68 -9.38 7.24
N SER A 44 2.84 -8.99 6.27
CA SER A 44 1.59 -9.69 6.03
C SER A 44 1.85 -11.05 5.39
N THR A 45 0.98 -11.97 5.69
CA THR A 45 0.96 -13.30 5.08
C THR A 45 -0.41 -13.50 4.45
N LYS A 46 -0.53 -14.53 3.59
CA LYS A 46 -1.79 -14.75 2.87
C LYS A 46 -2.98 -14.99 3.82
N ASP A 47 -2.72 -15.62 4.94
CA ASP A 47 -3.78 -15.99 5.86
C ASP A 47 -4.34 -14.80 6.66
N VAL A 48 -3.68 -13.65 6.66
CA VAL A 48 -4.21 -12.48 7.38
C VAL A 48 -4.89 -11.47 6.47
N ALA A 49 -4.86 -11.68 5.15
CA ALA A 49 -5.34 -10.67 4.21
C ALA A 49 -6.80 -10.29 4.44
N VAL A 50 -7.69 -11.27 4.59
CA VAL A 50 -9.10 -11.02 4.80
C VAL A 50 -9.34 -10.27 6.10
N LYS A 51 -8.65 -10.68 7.16
CA LYS A 51 -8.78 -10.05 8.47
C LYS A 51 -8.33 -8.58 8.42
N TRP A 52 -7.19 -8.33 7.79
CA TRP A 52 -6.66 -6.97 7.71
C TRP A 52 -7.55 -6.08 6.84
N GLU A 53 -8.07 -6.62 5.73
CA GLU A 53 -9.00 -5.87 4.90
C GLU A 53 -10.28 -5.53 5.66
N ASP A 54 -10.78 -6.47 6.46
CA ASP A 54 -11.93 -6.24 7.34
C ASP A 54 -11.64 -5.13 8.35
N GLU A 55 -10.47 -5.18 8.97
CA GLU A 55 -10.06 -4.16 9.96
C GLU A 55 -9.90 -2.79 9.32
N TRP A 56 -9.36 -2.77 8.10
CA TRP A 56 -9.21 -1.52 7.36
C TRP A 56 -10.56 -0.96 6.93
N GLY A 57 -11.45 -1.81 6.46
CA GLY A 57 -12.82 -1.45 6.12
C GLY A 57 -13.02 -1.01 4.68
N SER A 58 -12.06 -1.25 3.79
CA SER A 58 -12.18 -0.93 2.39
C SER A 58 -11.21 -1.78 1.59
N LYS A 59 -11.10 -1.50 0.28
CA LYS A 59 -10.29 -2.31 -0.63
C LYS A 59 -8.80 -2.24 -0.30
N CYS A 60 -8.16 -3.40 -0.28
CA CYS A 60 -6.74 -3.55 -0.07
C CYS A 60 -6.14 -4.43 -1.14
N PHE A 61 -4.88 -4.15 -1.49
CA PHE A 61 -4.04 -5.02 -2.30
C PHE A 61 -2.81 -5.38 -1.49
N PHE A 62 -2.39 -6.63 -1.59
CA PHE A 62 -1.26 -7.14 -0.82
C PHE A 62 -0.23 -7.79 -1.71
N SER A 63 1.04 -7.49 -1.43
CA SER A 63 2.17 -8.31 -1.84
C SER A 63 2.73 -8.85 -0.52
N HIS A 64 2.51 -10.14 -0.27
CA HIS A 64 2.81 -10.71 1.04
C HIS A 64 4.28 -11.07 1.18
N GLY A 65 4.85 -10.75 2.34
CA GLY A 65 6.15 -11.24 2.72
C GLY A 65 6.00 -12.47 3.60
N ASP A 66 6.73 -12.49 4.69
CA ASP A 66 6.51 -13.46 5.75
C ASP A 66 6.24 -12.72 7.05
N SER A 67 6.01 -13.44 8.14
CA SER A 67 5.61 -12.81 9.40
C SER A 67 6.71 -11.94 10.03
N LYS A 68 7.92 -11.98 9.48
CA LYS A 68 9.08 -11.28 10.03
C LYS A 68 9.77 -10.34 9.05
N SER A 69 9.38 -10.35 7.78
CA SER A 69 10.07 -9.53 6.78
C SER A 69 9.21 -9.26 5.58
N ALA A 70 9.54 -8.17 4.89
CA ALA A 70 8.94 -7.76 3.64
C ALA A 70 7.43 -7.50 3.78
N GLY A 71 6.73 -7.50 2.66
CA GLY A 71 5.29 -7.23 2.64
C GLY A 71 5.00 -5.78 2.31
N VAL A 72 4.17 -5.59 1.29
CA VAL A 72 3.71 -4.28 0.84
C VAL A 72 2.21 -4.35 0.72
N SER A 73 1.52 -3.28 1.09
CA SER A 73 0.09 -3.18 0.84
C SER A 73 -0.27 -1.81 0.30
N VAL A 74 -1.31 -1.78 -0.52
CA VAL A 74 -1.94 -0.55 -0.96
C VAL A 74 -3.38 -0.62 -0.48
N MET A 75 -3.78 0.38 0.30
CA MET A 75 -5.12 0.42 0.88
C MET A 75 -5.80 1.72 0.50
N PHE A 76 -7.07 1.61 0.15
CA PHE A 76 -7.87 2.74 -0.33
C PHE A 76 -8.85 3.18 0.75
N ARG A 77 -9.04 4.50 0.85
CA ARG A 77 -10.02 5.04 1.78
C ARG A 77 -11.42 4.60 1.39
N ASN A 78 -12.22 4.24 2.38
CA ASN A 78 -13.62 3.92 2.14
C ASN A 78 -14.32 5.14 1.54
N GLY A 79 -15.04 4.92 0.44
CA GLY A 79 -15.74 5.99 -0.26
C GLY A 79 -14.90 6.72 -1.31
N PHE A 80 -13.61 6.42 -1.40
CA PHE A 80 -12.78 6.99 -2.46
C PHE A 80 -13.11 6.30 -3.77
N ASP A 81 -13.42 7.07 -4.80
CA ASP A 81 -13.85 6.55 -6.09
C ASP A 81 -12.64 6.30 -6.99
N PHE A 82 -12.43 5.04 -7.35
CA PHE A 82 -11.31 4.64 -8.18
C PHE A 82 -11.67 3.37 -8.95
N LYS A 83 -10.93 3.13 -10.02
CA LYS A 83 -11.04 1.90 -10.78
C LYS A 83 -9.64 1.33 -10.96
N VAL A 84 -9.50 0.04 -10.71
CA VAL A 84 -8.25 -0.68 -10.98
C VAL A 84 -8.38 -1.31 -12.35
N ASN A 85 -7.55 -0.86 -13.29
CA ASN A 85 -7.54 -1.39 -14.65
C ASN A 85 -6.68 -2.64 -14.74
N ASP A 86 -5.58 -2.67 -13.98
CA ASP A 86 -4.67 -3.81 -13.94
C ASP A 86 -3.86 -3.74 -12.66
N SER A 87 -3.33 -4.89 -12.25
CA SER A 87 -2.52 -4.98 -11.04
C SER A 87 -1.43 -6.02 -11.20
N ILE A 88 -0.27 -5.71 -10.63
CA ILE A 88 0.83 -6.67 -10.52
C ILE A 88 1.19 -6.72 -9.04
N LEU A 89 1.05 -7.90 -8.45
CA LEU A 89 1.34 -8.14 -7.03
C LEU A 89 2.54 -9.08 -6.97
N ASP A 90 3.66 -8.57 -6.51
CA ASP A 90 4.85 -9.40 -6.38
C ASP A 90 4.63 -10.51 -5.37
N GLN A 91 5.15 -11.69 -5.67
CA GLN A 91 4.96 -12.87 -4.82
C GLN A 91 5.88 -12.90 -3.61
N ASN A 92 6.86 -12.01 -3.56
CA ASN A 92 7.88 -12.00 -2.53
C ASN A 92 7.78 -10.81 -1.58
N GLY A 93 6.68 -10.07 -1.64
CA GLY A 93 6.45 -8.96 -0.72
C GLY A 93 7.27 -7.73 -1.02
N ARG A 94 7.66 -7.49 -2.26
CA ARG A 94 8.57 -6.42 -2.61
C ARG A 94 7.89 -5.24 -3.29
N TYR A 95 6.84 -5.48 -4.08
CA TYR A 95 6.22 -4.37 -4.80
C TYR A 95 4.79 -4.68 -5.21
N ILE A 96 4.06 -3.60 -5.44
CA ILE A 96 2.72 -3.61 -6.03
C ILE A 96 2.71 -2.54 -7.11
N ILE A 97 2.20 -2.87 -8.28
CA ILE A 97 2.00 -1.91 -9.36
C ILE A 97 0.52 -1.93 -9.72
N LEU A 98 -0.12 -0.79 -9.66
CA LEU A 98 -1.53 -0.65 -9.99
C LEU A 98 -1.72 0.34 -11.11
N ASP A 99 -2.46 -0.04 -12.13
CA ASP A 99 -2.93 0.86 -13.17
C ASP A 99 -4.33 1.31 -12.75
N LEU A 100 -4.47 2.57 -12.42
CA LEU A 100 -5.68 3.12 -11.83
C LEU A 100 -6.29 4.17 -12.75
N THR A 101 -7.61 4.31 -12.67
CA THR A 101 -8.33 5.47 -13.18
C THR A 101 -8.99 6.17 -11.99
N VAL A 102 -8.65 7.45 -11.82
CA VAL A 102 -9.19 8.28 -10.75
C VAL A 102 -9.56 9.63 -11.37
N TYR A 103 -10.79 10.08 -11.17
CA TYR A 103 -11.27 11.34 -11.74
C TYR A 103 -11.02 11.43 -13.24
N GLU A 104 -11.30 10.33 -13.95
CA GLU A 104 -11.14 10.23 -15.41
C GLU A 104 -9.69 10.32 -15.90
N GLN A 105 -8.73 10.26 -14.98
CA GLN A 105 -7.31 10.24 -15.32
C GLN A 105 -6.71 8.90 -14.99
N ARG A 106 -5.83 8.43 -15.87
CA ARG A 106 -5.08 7.20 -15.61
C ARG A 106 -3.78 7.54 -14.90
N LEU A 107 -3.46 6.74 -13.91
CA LEU A 107 -2.18 6.85 -13.23
C LEU A 107 -1.65 5.46 -12.90
N THR A 108 -0.34 5.35 -12.84
CA THR A 108 0.32 4.13 -12.42
C THR A 108 0.91 4.35 -11.04
N LEU A 109 0.45 3.56 -10.10
CA LEU A 109 0.95 3.61 -8.73
C LEU A 109 1.94 2.48 -8.55
N VAL A 110 3.16 2.82 -8.13
CA VAL A 110 4.19 1.83 -7.87
C VAL A 110 4.57 1.95 -6.41
N CYS A 111 4.43 0.86 -5.68
CA CYS A 111 4.74 0.81 -4.25
C CYS A 111 5.82 -0.24 -4.04
N PHE A 112 6.98 0.19 -3.56
CA PHE A 112 8.14 -0.67 -3.38
C PHE A 112 8.50 -0.82 -1.92
N TYR A 113 9.00 -2.01 -1.58
CA TYR A 113 9.79 -2.21 -0.39
C TYR A 113 11.24 -2.48 -0.83
N GLY A 114 12.14 -1.54 -0.55
CA GLY A 114 13.54 -1.69 -0.87
C GLY A 114 14.25 -2.61 0.09
N TYR A 115 15.42 -3.09 -0.31
CA TYR A 115 16.22 -3.92 0.57
C TYR A 115 16.78 -3.08 1.70
N ASN A 116 16.72 -3.63 2.89
CA ASN A 116 17.27 -3.01 4.08
C ASN A 116 18.71 -3.49 4.27
N THR A 117 19.56 -3.23 3.28
CA THR A 117 20.92 -3.72 3.26
C THR A 117 21.88 -2.57 2.96
N ASP A 118 23.18 -2.86 3.14
CA ASP A 118 24.25 -1.90 2.87
C ASP A 118 24.62 -1.81 1.39
N LYS A 119 23.72 -2.17 0.50
CA LYS A 119 23.99 -2.11 -0.93
C LYS A 119 23.32 -0.87 -1.52
N PRO A 120 24.04 0.27 -1.60
CA PRO A 120 23.43 1.51 -2.06
C PRO A 120 22.83 1.41 -3.46
N GLU A 121 23.39 0.57 -4.31
CA GLU A 121 22.89 0.37 -5.68
C GLU A 121 21.51 -0.27 -5.71
N LEU A 122 21.05 -0.82 -4.60
CA LEU A 122 19.73 -1.42 -4.49
C LEU A 122 18.75 -0.53 -3.75
N LEU A 123 19.15 0.69 -3.40
CA LEU A 123 18.24 1.62 -2.74
C LEU A 123 17.24 2.14 -3.75
N ILE A 124 16.02 1.75 -3.58
CA ILE A 124 14.90 2.15 -4.42
C ILE A 124 13.97 2.97 -3.53
N PRO A 125 13.44 4.10 -4.04
CA PRO A 125 12.46 4.82 -3.25
C PRO A 125 11.35 3.88 -2.80
N ALA A 126 10.95 4.02 -1.53
CA ALA A 126 9.91 3.15 -0.98
C ALA A 126 8.61 3.30 -1.76
N PHE A 127 8.46 4.43 -2.42
CA PHE A 127 7.22 4.73 -3.11
C PHE A 127 7.45 5.81 -4.16
N TYR A 128 6.79 5.67 -5.31
CA TYR A 128 6.57 6.76 -6.24
C TYR A 128 5.39 6.39 -7.13
N PHE A 129 4.83 7.39 -7.80
CA PHE A 129 3.78 7.13 -8.75
C PHE A 129 4.02 7.96 -10.00
N VAL A 130 3.49 7.45 -11.11
CA VAL A 130 3.61 8.10 -12.41
C VAL A 130 2.21 8.35 -12.92
N VAL A 131 1.94 9.60 -13.26
CA VAL A 131 0.69 9.96 -13.89
C VAL A 131 0.92 9.89 -15.40
N THR A 132 0.13 9.06 -16.07
CA THR A 132 0.18 8.97 -17.53
C THR A 132 -1.06 9.63 -18.08
N GLY A 133 -0.85 10.73 -18.79
CA GLY A 133 -1.94 11.44 -19.44
C GLY A 133 -2.10 10.98 -20.87
N MET A 134 -3.31 11.07 -21.33
CA MET A 134 -3.63 10.72 -22.71
C MET A 134 -4.07 11.96 -23.47
#